data_906107a6eab93f135d6479d14d4843fa
#
_entry.id   906107a6eab93f135d6479d14d4843fa
#
_cell.length_a   1.000
_cell.length_b   1.000
_cell.length_c   1.000
_cell.angle_alpha   90.00
_cell.angle_beta   90.00
_cell.angle_gamma   90.00
#
_symmetry.space_group_name_H-M   'P 1'
#
loop_
_entity.id
_entity.type
_entity.pdbx_description
1 polymer ?
#
loop_
_entity_poly.entity_id
_entity_poly.type
_entity_poly.pdbx_seq_one_letter_code
_entity_poly.pdbx_strand_id
1 'polypeptide(L)'
;MSRVARISVALAALLLLGGSSLGKPAASGRRPATPEQRFDRKIQQWKAASKAIAHQGATLDNFRLVGHTDLGGDIDFGDVFGHGSFAYVGTRCGDNSQGGKGVRVVDISNPRHPQVVSTLEGPPFTRSEDVVVIDVSSPAFTGALAVVGVQACFGSSHEEEVIPGIRFFDVSHPAHPSLLGHWDLPQGTVGCHEIDAVQRPDGMVLAGCARNLVDHINSNGAVAVHFVNATDPANPATIADWSLNLDPFGGVGCLPFQFAHSVRFEDQGMSAYVSYWDHGTVHLNVADPASPAVVSTTTIVPPDEDGDNHSMTLANGGSWLVINPEDFSPGDCPGDSSLGAWGEGYVYDNSDPANPTFLGTFSTPNSRSTRDDGAFTIHNTEVVKDNQFFSSWYSDGVVWWTVEGRGVSHQLGQFVPPASDAPPLVWGVYPVAGKSLVLASDIVSGLWIVQPKGLHF
;
A
#
# COMPACT_ATOMS: atom_id res chain seq x y z
N MET A 1 -62.20 -58.02 26.85
CA MET A 1 -61.50 -58.37 28.09
C MET A 1 -60.15 -57.67 28.05
N SER A 2 -59.73 -57.13 29.16
CA SER A 2 -58.49 -56.40 29.42
C SER A 2 -58.47 -54.93 29.03
N ARG A 3 -58.65 -54.11 30.02
CA ARG A 3 -58.45 -52.66 30.06
C ARG A 3 -56.93 -52.40 30.20
N VAL A 4 -56.39 -51.56 29.35
CA VAL A 4 -55.09 -51.00 29.56
C VAL A 4 -55.22 -49.52 29.92
N ALA A 5 -54.76 -49.18 31.11
CA ALA A 5 -54.80 -47.86 31.70
C ALA A 5 -53.84 -46.89 30.97
N ARG A 6 -54.37 -45.73 30.66
CA ARG A 6 -53.51 -44.60 30.20
C ARG A 6 -52.97 -43.89 31.43
N ILE A 7 -51.67 -43.94 31.59
CA ILE A 7 -50.92 -43.10 32.55
C ILE A 7 -50.54 -41.79 31.80
N SER A 8 -51.21 -40.72 32.21
CA SER A 8 -50.85 -39.38 31.79
C SER A 8 -49.70 -38.87 32.68
N VAL A 9 -48.48 -38.73 32.10
CA VAL A 9 -47.41 -38.06 32.79
C VAL A 9 -47.47 -36.59 32.39
N ALA A 10 -47.84 -35.72 33.30
CA ALA A 10 -47.78 -34.30 33.18
C ALA A 10 -46.29 -33.87 33.36
N LEU A 11 -45.66 -33.45 32.31
CA LEU A 11 -44.31 -32.83 32.35
C LEU A 11 -44.52 -31.34 32.60
N ALA A 12 -44.25 -30.87 33.81
CA ALA A 12 -44.17 -29.46 34.15
C ALA A 12 -42.94 -28.87 33.51
N ALA A 13 -43.10 -28.08 32.46
CA ALA A 13 -42.02 -27.28 31.87
C ALA A 13 -41.77 -26.08 32.78
N LEU A 14 -40.70 -26.12 33.57
CA LEU A 14 -40.15 -24.98 34.27
C LEU A 14 -39.40 -24.11 33.23
N LEU A 15 -40.04 -23.05 32.76
CA LEU A 15 -39.42 -21.99 31.98
C LEU A 15 -38.48 -21.20 32.93
N LEU A 16 -37.23 -21.60 33.01
CA LEU A 16 -36.15 -20.76 33.48
C LEU A 16 -35.81 -19.77 32.36
N LEU A 17 -36.39 -18.60 32.42
CA LEU A 17 -35.94 -17.40 31.72
C LEU A 17 -34.60 -16.96 32.31
N GLY A 18 -33.53 -17.62 31.92
CA GLY A 18 -32.15 -17.17 32.08
C GLY A 18 -31.70 -16.50 30.80
N GLY A 19 -32.20 -15.31 30.54
CA GLY A 19 -31.65 -14.42 29.53
C GLY A 19 -30.26 -14.00 29.94
N SER A 20 -29.23 -14.79 29.59
CA SER A 20 -27.87 -14.27 29.47
C SER A 20 -27.86 -13.37 28.25
N SER A 21 -28.21 -12.11 28.44
CA SER A 21 -27.73 -11.07 27.56
C SER A 21 -26.19 -11.13 27.65
N LEU A 22 -25.57 -11.75 26.66
CA LEU A 22 -24.18 -11.46 26.36
C LEU A 22 -24.16 -9.96 26.07
N GLY A 23 -23.94 -9.18 27.13
CA GLY A 23 -23.72 -7.76 27.03
C GLY A 23 -22.57 -7.58 26.06
N LYS A 24 -22.83 -6.86 24.96
CA LYS A 24 -21.75 -6.24 24.20
C LYS A 24 -20.80 -5.63 25.24
N PRO A 25 -19.50 -5.89 25.18
CA PRO A 25 -18.56 -5.22 26.08
C PRO A 25 -18.82 -3.72 25.93
N ALA A 26 -19.04 -3.07 27.05
CA ALA A 26 -19.25 -1.64 27.09
C ALA A 26 -18.04 -0.98 26.41
N ALA A 27 -18.29 -0.24 25.35
CA ALA A 27 -17.29 0.49 24.59
C ALA A 27 -16.75 1.66 25.43
N SER A 28 -15.87 1.36 26.39
CA SER A 28 -15.00 2.35 27.07
C SER A 28 -13.51 2.00 26.90
N GLY A 29 -13.17 1.03 26.06
CA GLY A 29 -11.82 0.77 25.60
C GLY A 29 -11.54 1.58 24.33
N ARG A 30 -10.46 2.36 24.31
CA ARG A 30 -9.93 2.92 23.05
C ARG A 30 -9.74 1.75 22.08
N ARG A 31 -10.20 1.91 20.83
CA ARG A 31 -9.91 0.92 19.78
C ARG A 31 -8.41 0.69 19.73
N PRO A 32 -7.92 -0.54 19.51
CA PRO A 32 -6.50 -0.77 19.29
C PRO A 32 -6.03 0.12 18.12
N ALA A 33 -4.83 0.62 18.21
CA ALA A 33 -4.25 1.42 17.14
C ALA A 33 -4.02 0.53 15.91
N THR A 34 -4.29 1.06 14.73
CA THR A 34 -4.02 0.35 13.46
C THR A 34 -2.50 0.16 13.27
N PRO A 35 -2.05 -0.79 12.43
CA PRO A 35 -0.64 -0.96 12.06
C PRO A 35 0.00 0.39 11.69
N GLU A 36 -0.64 1.12 10.82
CA GLU A 36 -0.20 2.43 10.34
C GLU A 36 -0.11 3.47 11.48
N GLN A 37 -1.10 3.57 12.35
CA GLN A 37 -1.04 4.47 13.52
C GLN A 37 0.09 4.09 14.49
N ARG A 38 0.46 2.83 14.57
CA ARG A 38 1.61 2.37 15.36
C ARG A 38 2.90 2.76 14.67
N PHE A 39 2.98 2.58 13.36
CA PHE A 39 4.14 2.97 12.57
C PHE A 39 4.39 4.49 12.64
N ASP A 40 3.38 5.33 12.47
CA ASP A 40 3.50 6.78 12.63
C ASP A 40 4.08 7.15 14.01
N ARG A 41 3.62 6.51 15.09
CA ARG A 41 4.20 6.72 16.42
C ARG A 41 5.65 6.28 16.52
N LYS A 42 6.03 5.18 15.85
CA LYS A 42 7.43 4.74 15.78
C LYS A 42 8.31 5.74 15.04
N ILE A 43 7.86 6.27 13.91
CA ILE A 43 8.56 7.35 13.18
C ILE A 43 8.84 8.51 14.12
N GLN A 44 7.84 8.97 14.89
CA GLN A 44 8.02 10.07 15.84
C GLN A 44 9.03 9.73 16.96
N GLN A 45 9.02 8.50 17.45
CA GLN A 45 10.00 8.04 18.44
C GLN A 45 11.41 8.03 17.85
N TRP A 46 11.60 7.55 16.63
CA TRP A 46 12.89 7.57 15.95
C TRP A 46 13.38 9.00 15.68
N LYS A 47 12.51 9.89 15.19
CA LYS A 47 12.84 11.32 15.04
C LYS A 47 13.26 11.96 16.39
N ALA A 48 12.59 11.63 17.46
CA ALA A 48 12.94 12.13 18.79
C ALA A 48 14.26 11.55 19.32
N ALA A 49 14.56 10.28 19.00
CA ALA A 49 15.77 9.58 19.43
C ALA A 49 16.99 9.94 18.57
N SER A 50 16.82 10.26 17.30
CA SER A 50 17.90 10.42 16.33
C SER A 50 18.77 11.66 16.52
N LYS A 51 18.36 12.63 17.35
CA LYS A 51 19.26 13.71 17.79
C LYS A 51 20.57 13.19 18.44
N ALA A 52 20.62 11.88 18.72
CA ALA A 52 21.78 11.19 19.28
C ALA A 52 22.47 10.23 18.29
N ILE A 53 21.89 9.97 17.11
CA ILE A 53 22.47 9.04 16.12
C ILE A 53 23.50 9.82 15.30
N ALA A 54 24.74 9.36 15.31
CA ALA A 54 25.78 9.91 14.44
C ALA A 54 25.35 9.74 12.98
N HIS A 55 25.48 10.81 12.18
CA HIS A 55 25.22 10.78 10.74
C HIS A 55 25.98 9.61 10.08
N GLN A 56 25.26 8.57 9.69
CA GLN A 56 25.82 7.49 8.88
C GLN A 56 25.77 7.95 7.42
N GLY A 57 26.86 7.77 6.70
CA GLY A 57 26.92 8.05 5.27
C GLY A 57 26.03 7.09 4.47
N ALA A 58 25.70 7.44 3.23
CA ALA A 58 24.94 6.58 2.34
C ALA A 58 25.64 5.24 2.07
N THR A 59 24.86 4.14 1.98
CA THR A 59 25.33 2.88 1.40
C THR A 59 25.08 2.89 -0.11
N LEU A 60 26.10 2.52 -0.89
CA LEU A 60 26.06 2.54 -2.37
C LEU A 60 26.64 1.23 -2.95
N ASP A 61 26.07 0.08 -2.54
CA ASP A 61 26.47 -1.20 -3.14
C ASP A 61 25.82 -1.36 -4.51
N ASN A 62 26.66 -1.46 -5.57
CA ASN A 62 26.26 -1.52 -6.98
C ASN A 62 25.34 -0.39 -7.47
N PHE A 63 25.24 0.69 -6.70
CA PHE A 63 24.55 1.91 -7.09
C PHE A 63 25.52 3.11 -7.20
N ARG A 64 25.06 4.14 -7.87
CA ARG A 64 25.64 5.48 -7.90
C ARG A 64 24.58 6.49 -7.52
N LEU A 65 24.86 7.35 -6.55
CA LEU A 65 24.02 8.52 -6.26
C LEU A 65 24.09 9.49 -7.44
N VAL A 66 22.94 9.94 -7.90
CA VAL A 66 22.79 10.89 -9.01
C VAL A 66 22.34 12.25 -8.52
N GLY A 67 21.28 12.30 -7.72
CA GLY A 67 20.73 13.54 -7.18
C GLY A 67 19.83 13.31 -5.97
N HIS A 68 19.44 14.43 -5.35
CA HIS A 68 18.55 14.45 -4.20
C HIS A 68 17.85 15.79 -4.10
N THR A 69 16.62 15.80 -3.56
CA THR A 69 15.91 16.99 -3.10
C THR A 69 15.10 16.65 -1.84
N ASP A 70 15.10 17.55 -0.87
CA ASP A 70 14.31 17.45 0.36
C ASP A 70 12.82 17.78 0.14
N LEU A 71 12.43 18.05 -1.11
CA LEU A 71 11.04 18.36 -1.51
C LEU A 71 10.42 19.57 -0.78
N GLY A 72 11.24 20.43 -0.18
CA GLY A 72 10.82 21.62 0.56
C GLY A 72 10.61 21.37 2.05
N GLY A 73 11.12 20.28 2.61
CA GLY A 73 11.24 19.97 4.05
C GLY A 73 9.95 19.98 4.86
N ASP A 74 9.88 19.88 6.08
CA ASP A 74 8.79 20.07 7.06
C ASP A 74 7.57 19.12 7.01
N ILE A 75 7.54 18.13 6.08
CA ILE A 75 6.49 17.12 5.99
C ILE A 75 7.07 15.74 5.73
N ASP A 76 6.30 14.71 6.04
CA ASP A 76 6.63 13.33 5.71
C ASP A 76 6.16 12.99 4.29
N PHE A 77 6.93 12.17 3.57
CA PHE A 77 6.66 11.80 2.18
C PHE A 77 6.13 10.37 2.07
N GLY A 78 5.32 10.13 1.06
CA GLY A 78 4.76 8.83 0.70
C GLY A 78 5.43 8.22 -0.52
N ASP A 79 4.63 7.57 -1.37
CA ASP A 79 5.14 6.86 -2.54
C ASP A 79 5.65 7.79 -3.64
N VAL A 80 6.32 7.21 -4.64
CA VAL A 80 6.86 7.93 -5.79
C VAL A 80 6.46 7.27 -7.09
N PHE A 81 5.98 8.08 -8.03
CA PHE A 81 5.68 7.66 -9.40
C PHE A 81 6.49 8.49 -10.40
N GLY A 82 7.01 7.85 -11.44
CA GLY A 82 7.76 8.53 -12.50
C GLY A 82 6.99 8.57 -13.81
N HIS A 83 6.85 9.75 -14.42
CA HIS A 83 6.27 9.88 -15.75
C HIS A 83 7.07 10.87 -16.60
N GLY A 84 7.59 10.41 -17.74
CA GLY A 84 8.41 11.22 -18.63
C GLY A 84 9.70 11.73 -17.96
N SER A 85 9.79 13.03 -17.73
CA SER A 85 10.93 13.67 -17.04
C SER A 85 10.53 14.25 -15.68
N PHE A 86 9.48 13.71 -15.08
CA PHE A 86 8.97 14.18 -13.80
C PHE A 86 8.80 13.01 -12.83
N ALA A 87 9.01 13.30 -11.56
CA ALA A 87 8.65 12.44 -10.44
C ALA A 87 7.50 13.09 -9.68
N TYR A 88 6.57 12.27 -9.24
CA TYR A 88 5.42 12.64 -8.42
C TYR A 88 5.59 11.95 -7.07
N VAL A 89 5.71 12.74 -6.01
CA VAL A 89 5.99 12.21 -4.67
C VAL A 89 4.84 12.53 -3.75
N GLY A 90 4.23 11.50 -3.20
CA GLY A 90 3.14 11.60 -2.25
C GLY A 90 3.56 12.26 -0.95
N THR A 91 2.60 12.71 -0.15
CA THR A 91 2.87 13.29 1.17
C THR A 91 1.99 12.67 2.23
N ARG A 92 2.53 12.56 3.44
CA ARG A 92 1.87 12.06 4.64
C ARG A 92 1.39 13.21 5.53
N CYS A 93 0.80 12.89 6.67
CA CYS A 93 0.21 13.90 7.55
C CYS A 93 1.23 14.74 8.31
N GLY A 94 2.44 14.25 8.53
CA GLY A 94 3.45 14.88 9.35
C GLY A 94 3.06 14.97 10.84
N ASP A 95 3.88 15.66 11.61
CA ASP A 95 3.83 15.67 13.07
C ASP A 95 2.62 16.41 13.68
N ASN A 96 1.97 17.26 12.91
CA ASN A 96 0.93 18.18 13.40
C ASN A 96 -0.48 17.90 12.87
N SER A 97 -0.67 16.80 12.16
CA SER A 97 -1.93 16.41 11.53
C SER A 97 -2.55 17.49 10.60
N GLN A 98 -1.73 18.44 10.13
CA GLN A 98 -2.19 19.50 9.23
C GLN A 98 -2.33 19.04 7.78
N GLY A 99 -1.83 17.83 7.49
CA GLY A 99 -1.79 17.27 6.15
C GLY A 99 -0.59 17.69 5.32
N GLY A 100 -0.25 16.85 4.36
CA GLY A 100 0.96 16.98 3.55
C GLY A 100 0.84 17.92 2.36
N LYS A 101 -0.27 18.58 2.15
CA LYS A 101 -0.51 19.51 1.03
C LYS A 101 -0.54 18.87 -0.36
N GLY A 102 -0.76 17.57 -0.47
CA GLY A 102 -0.88 16.87 -1.74
C GLY A 102 0.46 16.35 -2.30
N VAL A 103 0.53 16.06 -3.62
CA VAL A 103 1.66 15.41 -4.28
C VAL A 103 2.65 16.44 -4.80
N ARG A 104 3.95 16.25 -4.53
CA ARG A 104 5.03 17.09 -5.09
C ARG A 104 5.37 16.65 -6.50
N VAL A 105 5.40 17.60 -7.45
CA VAL A 105 5.84 17.36 -8.83
C VAL A 105 7.26 17.87 -8.97
N VAL A 106 8.18 16.98 -9.34
CA VAL A 106 9.62 17.24 -9.39
C VAL A 106 10.12 17.10 -10.83
N ASP A 107 10.72 18.12 -11.37
CA ASP A 107 11.45 18.03 -12.64
C ASP A 107 12.77 17.29 -12.43
N ILE A 108 12.91 16.14 -13.08
CA ILE A 108 14.10 15.27 -13.11
C ILE A 108 14.75 15.21 -14.50
N SER A 109 14.49 16.20 -15.37
CA SER A 109 15.17 16.32 -16.66
C SER A 109 16.67 16.46 -16.49
N ASN A 110 17.10 17.18 -15.44
CA ASN A 110 18.46 17.14 -14.92
C ASN A 110 18.47 16.40 -13.58
N PRO A 111 18.68 15.07 -13.58
CA PRO A 111 18.53 14.27 -12.37
C PRO A 111 19.58 14.56 -11.28
N ARG A 112 20.64 15.36 -11.60
CA ARG A 112 21.63 15.80 -10.61
C ARG A 112 21.14 16.99 -9.79
N HIS A 113 20.14 17.71 -10.28
CA HIS A 113 19.56 18.89 -9.67
C HIS A 113 18.03 18.82 -9.80
N PRO A 114 17.37 17.84 -9.16
CA PRO A 114 15.92 17.72 -9.19
C PRO A 114 15.28 18.93 -8.52
N GLN A 115 14.17 19.44 -9.08
CA GLN A 115 13.51 20.63 -8.58
C GLN A 115 12.00 20.43 -8.47
N VAL A 116 11.43 20.78 -7.33
CA VAL A 116 9.98 20.87 -7.19
C VAL A 116 9.48 22.01 -8.06
N VAL A 117 8.59 21.71 -9.00
CA VAL A 117 8.04 22.69 -9.97
C VAL A 117 6.58 23.02 -9.71
N SER A 118 5.86 22.14 -9.04
CA SER A 118 4.45 22.35 -8.67
C SER A 118 4.03 21.38 -7.56
N THR A 119 2.79 21.50 -7.12
CA THR A 119 2.11 20.58 -6.20
C THR A 119 0.71 20.28 -6.74
N LEU A 120 0.31 19.02 -6.72
CA LEU A 120 -1.07 18.61 -6.88
C LEU A 120 -1.77 18.77 -5.53
N GLU A 121 -2.39 19.91 -5.32
CA GLU A 121 -2.90 20.27 -3.99
C GLU A 121 -4.08 19.40 -3.58
N GLY A 122 -3.98 18.81 -2.38
CA GLY A 122 -5.07 18.11 -1.71
C GLY A 122 -5.86 19.04 -0.79
N PRO A 123 -7.04 18.60 -0.31
CA PRO A 123 -7.78 19.30 0.71
C PRO A 123 -6.96 19.49 2.00
N PRO A 124 -7.26 20.52 2.83
CA PRO A 124 -6.64 20.64 4.14
C PRO A 124 -6.89 19.39 5.02
N PHE A 125 -5.97 19.12 5.92
CA PHE A 125 -6.04 17.98 6.87
C PHE A 125 -6.09 16.61 6.20
N THR A 126 -5.56 16.52 4.97
CA THR A 126 -5.44 15.26 4.23
C THR A 126 -3.99 14.92 3.94
N ARG A 127 -3.76 13.66 3.65
CA ARG A 127 -2.56 13.12 3.04
C ARG A 127 -2.89 12.56 1.67
N SER A 128 -1.91 12.52 0.81
CA SER A 128 -1.96 11.93 -0.53
C SER A 128 -0.70 11.10 -0.70
N GLU A 129 -0.72 9.89 -0.11
CA GLU A 129 0.47 9.03 -0.07
C GLU A 129 0.77 8.43 -1.43
N ASP A 130 -0.28 8.11 -2.18
CA ASP A 130 -0.20 7.35 -3.40
C ASP A 130 -0.70 8.15 -4.61
N VAL A 131 0.01 8.00 -5.73
CA VAL A 131 -0.25 8.69 -6.98
C VAL A 131 0.16 7.82 -8.17
N VAL A 132 -0.70 7.76 -9.17
CA VAL A 132 -0.42 7.11 -10.46
C VAL A 132 -0.60 8.12 -11.58
N VAL A 133 0.28 8.11 -12.57
CA VAL A 133 0.18 8.99 -13.76
C VAL A 133 0.13 8.14 -15.01
N ILE A 134 -0.94 8.32 -15.80
CA ILE A 134 -1.17 7.56 -17.03
C ILE A 134 -1.42 8.50 -18.23
N ASP A 135 -1.01 8.08 -19.41
CA ASP A 135 -1.44 8.74 -20.65
C ASP A 135 -2.85 8.30 -21.01
N VAL A 136 -3.73 9.27 -21.19
CA VAL A 136 -5.15 9.03 -21.51
C VAL A 136 -5.48 9.63 -22.88
N SER A 137 -6.26 8.88 -23.67
CA SER A 137 -6.87 9.34 -24.90
C SER A 137 -8.34 8.92 -24.92
N SER A 138 -9.22 9.82 -24.52
CA SER A 138 -10.67 9.63 -24.51
C SER A 138 -11.37 10.83 -25.15
N PRO A 139 -12.66 10.72 -25.47
CA PRO A 139 -13.43 11.88 -25.98
C PRO A 139 -13.53 13.04 -24.99
N ALA A 140 -13.40 12.78 -23.68
CA ALA A 140 -13.51 13.79 -22.63
C ALA A 140 -12.16 14.39 -22.24
N PHE A 141 -11.06 13.61 -22.37
CA PHE A 141 -9.73 14.06 -21.97
C PHE A 141 -8.64 13.37 -22.80
N THR A 142 -7.65 14.15 -23.21
CA THR A 142 -6.43 13.62 -23.85
C THR A 142 -5.21 14.31 -23.26
N GLY A 143 -4.30 13.53 -22.67
CA GLY A 143 -3.09 14.03 -22.02
C GLY A 143 -2.62 13.13 -20.92
N ALA A 144 -1.67 13.59 -20.10
CA ALA A 144 -1.22 12.91 -18.91
C ALA A 144 -2.18 13.21 -17.75
N LEU A 145 -2.77 12.15 -17.19
CA LEU A 145 -3.71 12.19 -16.07
C LEU A 145 -3.01 11.70 -14.81
N ALA A 146 -2.92 12.54 -13.79
CA ALA A 146 -2.54 12.10 -12.45
C ALA A 146 -3.81 11.74 -11.66
N VAL A 147 -3.80 10.53 -11.11
CA VAL A 147 -4.82 10.00 -10.20
C VAL A 147 -4.20 9.98 -8.82
N VAL A 148 -4.84 10.61 -7.85
CA VAL A 148 -4.27 10.86 -6.51
C VAL A 148 -5.24 10.37 -5.45
N GLY A 149 -4.80 9.44 -4.61
CA GLY A 149 -5.53 9.01 -3.43
C GLY A 149 -5.53 10.10 -2.35
N VAL A 150 -6.67 10.32 -1.72
CA VAL A 150 -6.84 11.32 -0.67
C VAL A 150 -7.40 10.66 0.59
N GLN A 151 -6.69 10.82 1.69
CA GLN A 151 -7.08 10.32 3.01
C GLN A 151 -7.11 11.44 4.04
N ALA A 152 -8.02 11.33 5.00
CA ALA A 152 -8.02 12.19 6.19
C ALA A 152 -6.82 11.89 7.09
N CYS A 153 -6.21 12.91 7.67
CA CYS A 153 -5.17 12.75 8.67
C CYS A 153 -5.75 12.31 10.01
N PHE A 154 -5.30 11.18 10.53
CA PHE A 154 -5.75 10.65 11.81
C PHE A 154 -5.44 11.59 12.98
N GLY A 155 -6.40 11.71 13.89
CA GLY A 155 -6.24 12.51 15.11
C GLY A 155 -6.26 14.01 14.89
N SER A 156 -6.54 14.49 13.68
CA SER A 156 -6.85 15.89 13.46
C SER A 156 -8.22 16.21 14.06
N SER A 157 -8.39 17.41 14.60
CA SER A 157 -9.71 17.87 15.08
C SER A 157 -10.71 18.10 13.94
N HIS A 158 -10.28 17.95 12.70
CA HIS A 158 -11.04 18.19 11.46
C HIS A 158 -11.26 16.92 10.64
N GLU A 159 -10.91 15.75 11.18
CA GLU A 159 -11.07 14.46 10.48
C GLU A 159 -12.50 14.26 9.96
N GLU A 160 -13.50 14.62 10.74
CA GLU A 160 -14.91 14.51 10.35
C GLU A 160 -15.37 15.55 9.31
N GLU A 161 -14.56 16.57 9.02
CA GLU A 161 -14.87 17.62 8.04
C GLU A 161 -14.29 17.32 6.65
N VAL A 162 -13.36 16.38 6.56
CA VAL A 162 -12.67 16.01 5.33
C VAL A 162 -13.58 15.19 4.42
N ILE A 163 -13.51 15.46 3.12
CA ILE A 163 -14.12 14.64 2.07
C ILE A 163 -12.97 13.96 1.32
N PRO A 164 -12.64 12.70 1.67
CA PRO A 164 -11.59 11.95 1.02
C PRO A 164 -12.07 11.30 -0.27
N GLY A 165 -11.19 10.57 -0.96
CA GLY A 165 -11.51 9.86 -2.20
C GLY A 165 -10.38 9.95 -3.21
N ILE A 166 -10.69 10.22 -4.49
CA ILE A 166 -9.71 10.38 -5.56
C ILE A 166 -9.78 11.78 -6.15
N ARG A 167 -8.63 12.35 -6.50
CA ARG A 167 -8.52 13.60 -7.28
C ARG A 167 -7.85 13.30 -8.61
N PHE A 168 -8.35 13.94 -9.67
CA PHE A 168 -7.88 13.77 -11.03
C PHE A 168 -7.31 15.10 -11.54
N PHE A 169 -6.01 15.09 -11.91
CA PHE A 169 -5.33 16.29 -12.39
C PHE A 169 -4.83 16.10 -13.81
N ASP A 170 -5.02 17.13 -14.65
CA ASP A 170 -4.26 17.26 -15.90
C ASP A 170 -2.82 17.67 -15.56
N VAL A 171 -1.91 16.79 -15.87
CA VAL A 171 -0.46 16.99 -15.69
C VAL A 171 0.28 16.95 -17.04
N SER A 172 -0.41 17.20 -18.16
CA SER A 172 0.23 17.35 -19.49
C SER A 172 1.27 18.47 -19.49
N HIS A 173 1.08 19.45 -18.60
CA HIS A 173 2.05 20.50 -18.28
C HIS A 173 2.40 20.45 -16.78
N PRO A 174 3.33 19.57 -16.36
CA PRO A 174 3.55 19.27 -14.94
C PRO A 174 3.91 20.46 -14.05
N ALA A 175 4.50 21.53 -14.61
CA ALA A 175 4.76 22.78 -13.89
C ALA A 175 3.48 23.62 -13.64
N HIS A 176 2.39 23.32 -14.34
CA HIS A 176 1.11 24.02 -14.26
C HIS A 176 -0.06 23.03 -14.28
N PRO A 177 -0.15 22.14 -13.29
CA PRO A 177 -1.21 21.15 -13.24
C PRO A 177 -2.57 21.82 -13.00
N SER A 178 -3.64 21.17 -13.45
CA SER A 178 -4.99 21.63 -13.16
C SER A 178 -5.87 20.48 -12.64
N LEU A 179 -6.63 20.74 -11.59
CA LEU A 179 -7.64 19.79 -11.10
C LEU A 179 -8.77 19.71 -12.14
N LEU A 180 -9.04 18.51 -12.63
CA LEU A 180 -10.14 18.23 -13.56
C LEU A 180 -11.43 17.90 -12.81
N GLY A 181 -11.34 17.05 -11.80
CA GLY A 181 -12.48 16.61 -11.02
C GLY A 181 -12.07 15.75 -9.83
N HIS A 182 -13.07 15.24 -9.14
CA HIS A 182 -12.88 14.38 -7.98
C HIS A 182 -14.00 13.37 -7.85
N TRP A 183 -13.64 12.20 -7.31
CA TRP A 183 -14.58 11.20 -6.84
C TRP A 183 -14.51 11.16 -5.33
N ASP A 184 -15.65 11.36 -4.67
CA ASP A 184 -15.69 11.56 -3.22
C ASP A 184 -16.26 10.35 -2.51
N LEU A 185 -15.63 10.00 -1.39
CA LEU A 185 -16.19 9.13 -0.38
C LEU A 185 -17.05 9.92 0.61
N PRO A 186 -17.95 9.27 1.36
CA PRO A 186 -18.74 9.94 2.38
C PRO A 186 -17.86 10.68 3.39
N GLN A 187 -18.30 11.85 3.81
CA GLN A 187 -17.67 12.61 4.89
C GLN A 187 -17.55 11.76 6.16
N GLY A 188 -16.43 11.88 6.86
CA GLY A 188 -16.13 11.08 8.05
C GLY A 188 -15.59 9.67 7.75
N THR A 189 -15.27 9.38 6.48
CA THR A 189 -14.43 8.23 6.12
C THR A 189 -12.96 8.65 6.04
N VAL A 190 -12.05 7.69 6.22
CA VAL A 190 -10.61 7.95 6.12
C VAL A 190 -10.17 8.13 4.68
N GLY A 191 -10.60 7.25 3.77
CA GLY A 191 -10.37 7.43 2.34
C GLY A 191 -9.65 6.30 1.63
N CYS A 192 -9.14 6.62 0.43
CA CYS A 192 -8.36 5.69 -0.40
C CYS A 192 -6.94 5.58 0.14
N HIS A 193 -6.55 4.39 0.57
CA HIS A 193 -5.20 4.15 1.08
C HIS A 193 -4.22 4.01 -0.08
N GLU A 194 -4.34 2.96 -0.87
CA GLU A 194 -3.62 2.83 -2.13
C GLU A 194 -4.58 2.81 -3.31
N ILE A 195 -4.11 3.32 -4.43
CA ILE A 195 -4.89 3.45 -5.66
C ILE A 195 -4.10 2.90 -6.84
N ASP A 196 -4.82 2.53 -7.90
CA ASP A 196 -4.23 2.30 -9.20
C ASP A 196 -5.16 2.82 -10.30
N ALA A 197 -4.62 3.04 -11.49
CA ALA A 197 -5.40 3.48 -12.63
C ALA A 197 -4.81 3.00 -13.95
N VAL A 198 -5.68 2.68 -14.90
CA VAL A 198 -5.28 2.21 -16.23
C VAL A 198 -6.27 2.69 -17.29
N GLN A 199 -5.78 3.05 -18.48
CA GLN A 199 -6.64 3.14 -19.64
C GLN A 199 -6.74 1.78 -20.32
N ARG A 200 -7.96 1.27 -20.42
CA ARG A 200 -8.29 -0.02 -21.03
C ARG A 200 -8.34 0.07 -22.56
N PRO A 201 -8.21 -1.08 -23.29
CA PRO A 201 -8.30 -1.11 -24.74
C PRO A 201 -9.66 -0.67 -25.29
N ASP A 202 -10.74 -0.77 -24.52
CA ASP A 202 -12.07 -0.28 -24.85
C ASP A 202 -12.21 1.26 -24.69
N GLY A 203 -11.14 1.93 -24.24
CA GLY A 203 -11.07 3.37 -24.02
C GLY A 203 -11.51 3.82 -22.63
N MET A 204 -12.02 2.91 -21.79
CA MET A 204 -12.36 3.23 -20.40
C MET A 204 -11.08 3.56 -19.61
N VAL A 205 -11.13 4.59 -18.80
CA VAL A 205 -10.17 4.83 -17.73
C VAL A 205 -10.76 4.25 -16.44
N LEU A 206 -10.14 3.18 -15.94
CA LEU A 206 -10.53 2.49 -14.73
C LEU A 206 -9.59 2.91 -13.61
N ALA A 207 -10.14 3.37 -12.49
CA ALA A 207 -9.39 3.63 -11.26
C ALA A 207 -9.89 2.71 -10.14
N GLY A 208 -8.97 2.27 -9.30
CA GLY A 208 -9.22 1.47 -8.10
C GLY A 208 -8.84 2.26 -6.85
N CYS A 209 -9.62 2.11 -5.79
CA CYS A 209 -9.37 2.70 -4.48
C CYS A 209 -9.48 1.60 -3.43
N ALA A 210 -8.35 1.16 -2.89
CA ALA A 210 -8.33 0.32 -1.70
C ALA A 210 -8.65 1.16 -0.47
N ARG A 211 -9.60 0.69 0.34
CA ARG A 211 -10.08 1.44 1.51
C ARG A 211 -9.15 1.27 2.70
N ASN A 212 -8.98 2.35 3.44
CA ASN A 212 -8.26 2.29 4.70
C ASN A 212 -8.90 1.30 5.70
N LEU A 213 -8.07 0.67 6.53
CA LEU A 213 -8.51 -0.29 7.55
C LEU A 213 -9.65 0.24 8.43
N VAL A 214 -9.61 1.49 8.86
CA VAL A 214 -10.64 2.07 9.73
C VAL A 214 -12.01 2.10 9.04
N ASP A 215 -12.03 2.45 7.75
CA ASP A 215 -13.25 2.44 6.96
C ASP A 215 -13.78 1.03 6.73
N HIS A 216 -12.87 0.06 6.54
CA HIS A 216 -13.21 -1.34 6.40
C HIS A 216 -13.85 -1.89 7.69
N ILE A 217 -13.26 -1.58 8.86
CA ILE A 217 -13.83 -1.91 10.16
C ILE A 217 -15.21 -1.25 10.36
N ASN A 218 -15.34 0.03 10.02
CA ASN A 218 -16.59 0.77 10.22
C ASN A 218 -17.73 0.24 9.33
N SER A 219 -17.40 -0.28 8.14
CA SER A 219 -18.34 -0.94 7.22
C SER A 219 -18.56 -2.43 7.53
N ASN A 220 -17.92 -2.98 8.56
CA ASN A 220 -17.92 -4.40 8.90
C ASN A 220 -17.51 -5.28 7.71
N GLY A 221 -16.48 -4.88 6.99
CA GLY A 221 -15.94 -5.61 5.85
C GLY A 221 -16.73 -5.50 4.54
N ALA A 222 -17.80 -4.68 4.51
CA ALA A 222 -18.71 -4.64 3.37
C ALA A 222 -18.10 -4.06 2.09
N VAL A 223 -17.11 -3.16 2.20
CA VAL A 223 -16.42 -2.57 1.05
C VAL A 223 -14.93 -2.60 1.31
N ALA A 224 -14.18 -3.13 0.36
CA ALA A 224 -12.73 -3.21 0.40
C ALA A 224 -12.08 -2.38 -0.72
N VAL A 225 -12.60 -2.48 -1.94
CA VAL A 225 -12.12 -1.75 -3.12
C VAL A 225 -13.32 -1.10 -3.83
N HIS A 226 -13.15 0.16 -4.21
CA HIS A 226 -14.04 0.84 -5.15
C HIS A 226 -13.45 0.82 -6.55
N PHE A 227 -14.24 0.46 -7.54
CA PHE A 227 -13.93 0.59 -8.96
C PHE A 227 -14.64 1.83 -9.51
N VAL A 228 -13.87 2.74 -10.10
CA VAL A 228 -14.32 4.06 -10.54
C VAL A 228 -14.05 4.23 -12.03
N ASN A 229 -15.06 4.64 -12.79
CA ASN A 229 -14.91 5.09 -14.17
C ASN A 229 -14.45 6.55 -14.18
N ALA A 230 -13.24 6.78 -14.64
CA ALA A 230 -12.62 8.09 -14.80
C ALA A 230 -12.39 8.46 -16.29
N THR A 231 -13.15 7.85 -17.23
CA THR A 231 -13.05 8.13 -18.67
C THR A 231 -13.35 9.62 -18.97
N ASP A 232 -14.26 10.20 -18.20
CA ASP A 232 -14.42 11.65 -18.06
C ASP A 232 -13.91 12.03 -16.64
N PRO A 233 -12.66 12.46 -16.50
CA PRO A 233 -12.08 12.75 -15.19
C PRO A 233 -12.69 13.99 -14.50
N ALA A 234 -13.49 14.78 -15.24
CA ALA A 234 -14.27 15.87 -14.65
C ALA A 234 -15.58 15.37 -14.00
N ASN A 235 -16.07 14.19 -14.39
CA ASN A 235 -17.29 13.58 -13.89
C ASN A 235 -17.08 12.08 -13.62
N PRO A 236 -16.17 11.70 -12.72
CA PRO A 236 -15.91 10.30 -12.40
C PRO A 236 -17.13 9.67 -11.71
N ALA A 237 -17.32 8.36 -11.90
CA ALA A 237 -18.47 7.65 -11.37
C ALA A 237 -18.08 6.27 -10.81
N THR A 238 -18.69 5.88 -9.70
CA THR A 238 -18.54 4.51 -9.16
C THR A 238 -19.11 3.50 -10.17
N ILE A 239 -18.34 2.46 -10.45
CA ILE A 239 -18.78 1.28 -11.20
C ILE A 239 -19.29 0.21 -10.26
N ALA A 240 -18.45 -0.15 -9.28
CA ALA A 240 -18.76 -1.18 -8.29
C ALA A 240 -18.00 -0.95 -6.98
N ASP A 241 -18.58 -1.46 -5.92
CA ASP A 241 -17.95 -1.67 -4.62
C ASP A 241 -17.73 -3.19 -4.46
N TRP A 242 -16.52 -3.58 -4.13
CA TRP A 242 -16.17 -4.99 -4.02
C TRP A 242 -15.55 -5.31 -2.67
N SER A 243 -15.82 -6.51 -2.14
CA SER A 243 -15.20 -7.07 -0.95
C SER A 243 -15.35 -8.59 -0.93
N LEU A 244 -14.46 -9.28 -0.21
CA LEU A 244 -14.65 -10.68 0.20
C LEU A 244 -15.67 -10.82 1.33
N ASN A 245 -16.14 -9.74 1.94
CA ASN A 245 -17.03 -9.71 3.12
C ASN A 245 -16.46 -10.51 4.31
N LEU A 246 -15.16 -10.42 4.53
CA LEU A 246 -14.46 -11.05 5.64
C LEU A 246 -14.70 -10.26 6.94
N ASP A 247 -14.58 -10.96 8.07
CA ASP A 247 -14.50 -10.29 9.37
C ASP A 247 -13.19 -9.48 9.43
N PRO A 248 -13.26 -8.15 9.63
CA PRO A 248 -12.04 -7.32 9.70
C PRO A 248 -11.02 -7.74 10.77
N PHE A 249 -11.44 -8.55 11.74
CA PHE A 249 -10.61 -9.07 12.82
C PHE A 249 -10.39 -10.59 12.74
N GLY A 250 -10.67 -11.18 11.58
CA GLY A 250 -10.57 -12.62 11.34
C GLY A 250 -9.26 -13.08 10.72
N GLY A 251 -8.24 -12.21 10.66
CA GLY A 251 -6.94 -12.51 10.07
C GLY A 251 -6.10 -13.51 10.86
N VAL A 252 -4.88 -13.72 10.42
CA VAL A 252 -3.86 -14.54 11.10
C VAL A 252 -2.92 -13.66 11.92
N GLY A 253 -2.05 -14.27 12.70
CA GLY A 253 -1.03 -13.56 13.45
C GLY A 253 -1.50 -12.92 14.75
N CYS A 254 -0.69 -12.01 15.29
CA CYS A 254 -0.92 -11.44 16.63
C CYS A 254 -1.83 -10.21 16.64
N LEU A 255 -2.00 -9.56 15.51
CA LEU A 255 -2.86 -8.39 15.31
C LEU A 255 -3.71 -8.62 14.07
N PRO A 256 -4.65 -9.57 14.11
CA PRO A 256 -5.30 -10.12 12.94
C PRO A 256 -6.27 -9.10 12.31
N PHE A 257 -5.86 -8.50 11.19
CA PHE A 257 -6.69 -7.60 10.41
C PHE A 257 -6.88 -8.13 8.97
N GLN A 258 -8.11 -8.21 8.51
CA GLN A 258 -8.41 -8.54 7.11
C GLN A 258 -9.01 -7.32 6.42
N PHE A 259 -8.23 -6.66 5.58
CA PHE A 259 -8.66 -5.52 4.77
C PHE A 259 -7.86 -5.44 3.48
N ALA A 260 -8.42 -4.83 2.45
CA ALA A 260 -7.67 -4.54 1.22
C ALA A 260 -6.72 -3.38 1.49
N HIS A 261 -5.41 -3.64 1.43
CA HIS A 261 -4.39 -2.62 1.57
C HIS A 261 -4.13 -1.92 0.23
N SER A 262 -3.94 -2.71 -0.83
CA SER A 262 -3.66 -2.19 -2.16
C SER A 262 -4.53 -2.85 -3.24
N VAL A 263 -4.63 -2.18 -4.38
CA VAL A 263 -5.19 -2.71 -5.62
C VAL A 263 -4.24 -2.37 -6.76
N ARG A 264 -3.95 -3.35 -7.65
CA ARG A 264 -3.14 -3.16 -8.84
C ARG A 264 -3.83 -3.76 -10.06
N PHE A 265 -3.93 -2.99 -11.13
CA PHE A 265 -4.47 -3.45 -12.40
C PHE A 265 -3.38 -4.07 -13.27
N GLU A 266 -3.69 -5.22 -13.84
CA GLU A 266 -2.82 -5.94 -14.74
C GLU A 266 -3.60 -6.33 -16.02
N ASP A 267 -2.91 -6.88 -17.01
CA ASP A 267 -3.52 -7.28 -18.29
C ASP A 267 -4.38 -6.16 -18.90
N GLN A 268 -3.81 -4.94 -18.96
CA GLN A 268 -4.47 -3.75 -19.50
C GLN A 268 -5.83 -3.47 -18.81
N GLY A 269 -5.94 -3.74 -17.53
CA GLY A 269 -7.15 -3.52 -16.74
C GLY A 269 -8.23 -4.58 -16.89
N MET A 270 -7.88 -5.79 -17.39
CA MET A 270 -8.76 -6.95 -17.40
C MET A 270 -8.64 -7.79 -16.14
N SER A 271 -7.53 -7.66 -15.42
CA SER A 271 -7.26 -8.26 -14.14
C SER A 271 -7.00 -7.20 -13.08
N ALA A 272 -7.35 -7.47 -11.83
CA ALA A 272 -6.92 -6.71 -10.67
C ALA A 272 -6.39 -7.65 -9.60
N TYR A 273 -5.33 -7.24 -8.94
CA TYR A 273 -4.81 -7.93 -7.77
C TYR A 273 -5.03 -7.05 -6.56
N VAL A 274 -5.61 -7.63 -5.51
CA VAL A 274 -5.91 -6.93 -4.27
C VAL A 274 -5.09 -7.59 -3.16
N SER A 275 -4.19 -6.83 -2.55
CA SER A 275 -3.47 -7.30 -1.38
C SER A 275 -4.36 -7.14 -0.16
N TYR A 276 -4.78 -8.26 0.41
CA TYR A 276 -5.53 -8.33 1.65
C TYR A 276 -4.57 -8.64 2.80
N TRP A 277 -4.49 -7.76 3.76
CA TRP A 277 -3.49 -7.76 4.84
C TRP A 277 -3.22 -9.16 5.41
N ASP A 278 -4.06 -9.71 6.27
CA ASP A 278 -3.86 -11.05 6.85
C ASP A 278 -4.66 -12.14 6.14
N HIS A 279 -4.84 -12.01 4.83
CA HIS A 279 -5.59 -12.99 4.05
C HIS A 279 -4.82 -13.50 2.83
N GLY A 280 -3.97 -12.69 2.24
CA GLY A 280 -3.21 -12.99 1.02
C GLY A 280 -3.58 -12.09 -0.16
N THR A 281 -2.99 -12.34 -1.31
CA THR A 281 -3.31 -11.60 -2.55
C THR A 281 -4.47 -12.26 -3.29
N VAL A 282 -5.48 -11.48 -3.58
CA VAL A 282 -6.69 -11.91 -4.32
C VAL A 282 -6.59 -11.45 -5.77
N HIS A 283 -6.62 -12.40 -6.70
CA HIS A 283 -6.71 -12.11 -8.13
C HIS A 283 -8.17 -12.03 -8.56
N LEU A 284 -8.54 -10.94 -9.21
CA LEU A 284 -9.87 -10.67 -9.73
C LEU A 284 -9.86 -10.61 -11.25
N ASN A 285 -10.84 -11.24 -11.89
CA ASN A 285 -11.22 -10.90 -13.25
C ASN A 285 -12.11 -9.65 -13.20
N VAL A 286 -11.66 -8.58 -13.82
CA VAL A 286 -12.38 -7.29 -13.94
C VAL A 286 -12.63 -6.90 -15.39
N ALA A 287 -12.69 -7.89 -16.29
CA ALA A 287 -13.10 -7.66 -17.68
C ALA A 287 -14.46 -6.96 -17.75
N ASP A 288 -15.37 -7.32 -16.85
CA ASP A 288 -16.54 -6.52 -16.48
C ASP A 288 -16.31 -5.92 -15.08
N PRO A 289 -15.86 -4.65 -14.96
CA PRO A 289 -15.57 -4.06 -13.67
C PRO A 289 -16.82 -3.78 -12.82
N ALA A 290 -18.02 -3.92 -13.39
CA ALA A 290 -19.28 -3.86 -12.63
C ALA A 290 -19.58 -5.18 -11.89
N SER A 291 -18.88 -6.27 -12.23
CA SER A 291 -19.06 -7.60 -11.65
C SER A 291 -17.71 -8.30 -11.43
N PRO A 292 -16.83 -7.76 -10.56
CA PRO A 292 -15.54 -8.36 -10.30
C PRO A 292 -15.68 -9.78 -9.77
N ALA A 293 -14.94 -10.73 -10.35
CA ALA A 293 -15.01 -12.15 -9.99
C ALA A 293 -13.67 -12.67 -9.50
N VAL A 294 -13.65 -13.32 -8.33
CA VAL A 294 -12.44 -13.93 -7.79
C VAL A 294 -11.97 -15.07 -8.70
N VAL A 295 -10.71 -15.02 -9.10
CA VAL A 295 -10.02 -16.06 -9.86
C VAL A 295 -9.26 -16.97 -8.90
N SER A 296 -8.46 -16.39 -8.02
CA SER A 296 -7.66 -17.11 -7.04
C SER A 296 -7.35 -16.24 -5.83
N THR A 297 -6.86 -16.89 -4.76
CA THR A 297 -6.27 -16.23 -3.59
C THR A 297 -5.01 -17.00 -3.23
N THR A 298 -3.91 -16.29 -2.97
CA THR A 298 -2.71 -16.92 -2.44
C THR A 298 -2.93 -17.30 -0.97
N THR A 299 -2.26 -18.36 -0.54
CA THR A 299 -2.23 -18.72 0.88
C THR A 299 -1.06 -18.04 1.57
N ILE A 300 -1.26 -17.61 2.81
CA ILE A 300 -0.17 -17.24 3.70
C ILE A 300 0.59 -18.51 4.06
N VAL A 301 1.91 -18.46 3.97
CA VAL A 301 2.77 -19.65 4.14
C VAL A 301 3.84 -19.38 5.18
N PRO A 302 4.24 -20.41 5.97
CA PRO A 302 5.39 -20.30 6.85
C PRO A 302 6.66 -19.88 6.07
N PRO A 303 7.60 -19.11 6.66
CA PRO A 303 7.67 -18.77 8.08
C PRO A 303 6.81 -17.59 8.54
N ASP A 304 6.20 -16.86 7.62
CA ASP A 304 5.33 -15.75 7.95
C ASP A 304 3.92 -16.27 8.21
N GLU A 305 3.56 -16.37 9.46
CA GLU A 305 2.21 -16.71 9.89
C GLU A 305 1.41 -15.47 10.28
N ASP A 306 2.03 -14.26 10.20
CA ASP A 306 1.38 -13.01 10.56
C ASP A 306 0.58 -12.41 9.38
N GLY A 307 1.06 -12.60 8.17
CA GLY A 307 0.35 -12.16 6.95
C GLY A 307 0.84 -10.82 6.43
N ASP A 308 0.26 -9.72 6.89
CA ASP A 308 0.63 -8.32 6.59
C ASP A 308 0.81 -8.01 5.08
N ASN A 309 0.01 -8.66 4.22
CA ASN A 309 0.15 -8.59 2.77
C ASN A 309 -0.17 -7.18 2.25
N HIS A 310 0.88 -6.40 2.01
CA HIS A 310 0.82 -4.98 1.68
C HIS A 310 0.58 -4.74 0.19
N SER A 311 1.49 -5.22 -0.66
CA SER A 311 1.48 -4.95 -2.09
C SER A 311 1.94 -6.16 -2.90
N MET A 312 1.78 -6.08 -4.23
CA MET A 312 2.22 -7.12 -5.15
C MET A 312 2.71 -6.54 -6.47
N THR A 313 3.51 -7.32 -7.19
CA THR A 313 3.86 -7.05 -8.58
C THR A 313 3.99 -8.34 -9.37
N LEU A 314 3.70 -8.28 -10.68
CA LEU A 314 3.95 -9.39 -11.60
C LEU A 314 5.33 -9.26 -12.23
N ALA A 315 6.09 -10.34 -12.22
CA ALA A 315 7.43 -10.43 -12.82
C ALA A 315 7.49 -11.57 -13.86
N ASN A 316 8.58 -11.62 -14.62
CA ASN A 316 8.84 -12.64 -15.62
C ASN A 316 7.66 -12.85 -16.59
N GLY A 317 7.15 -11.72 -17.13
CA GLY A 317 6.00 -11.74 -18.06
C GLY A 317 4.70 -12.24 -17.44
N GLY A 318 4.50 -12.01 -16.14
CA GLY A 318 3.31 -12.40 -15.37
C GLY A 318 3.35 -13.83 -14.82
N SER A 319 4.40 -14.62 -15.12
CA SER A 319 4.54 -15.98 -14.60
C SER A 319 5.02 -16.03 -13.15
N TRP A 320 5.45 -14.93 -12.58
CA TRP A 320 5.75 -14.80 -11.15
C TRP A 320 4.90 -13.72 -10.52
N LEU A 321 4.36 -14.04 -9.34
CA LEU A 321 3.70 -13.10 -8.46
C LEU A 321 4.64 -12.85 -7.28
N VAL A 322 5.10 -11.61 -7.15
CA VAL A 322 5.92 -11.15 -6.04
C VAL A 322 5.01 -10.43 -5.05
N ILE A 323 5.02 -10.85 -3.81
CA ILE A 323 4.20 -10.31 -2.73
C ILE A 323 5.12 -9.69 -1.68
N ASN A 324 4.72 -8.56 -1.13
CA ASN A 324 5.47 -7.78 -0.16
C ASN A 324 4.68 -7.68 1.15
N PRO A 325 4.91 -8.55 2.14
CA PRO A 325 4.38 -8.39 3.48
C PRO A 325 5.07 -7.24 4.22
N GLU A 326 4.30 -6.30 4.69
CA GLU A 326 4.78 -5.15 5.47
C GLU A 326 4.72 -5.46 6.98
N ASP A 327 5.36 -6.54 7.39
CA ASP A 327 5.38 -6.98 8.77
C ASP A 327 6.28 -6.09 9.63
N PHE A 328 5.72 -5.46 10.66
CA PHE A 328 6.42 -4.64 11.64
C PHE A 328 6.80 -5.40 12.92
N SER A 329 6.68 -6.72 12.94
CA SER A 329 7.32 -7.53 13.97
C SER A 329 8.85 -7.34 13.88
N PRO A 330 9.60 -7.38 14.97
CA PRO A 330 9.28 -7.87 16.30
C PRO A 330 8.64 -6.82 17.23
N GLY A 331 8.32 -5.64 16.76
CA GLY A 331 7.82 -4.57 17.61
C GLY A 331 6.36 -4.72 18.02
N ASP A 332 5.56 -5.34 17.16
CA ASP A 332 4.11 -5.42 17.31
C ASP A 332 3.62 -6.68 17.98
N CYS A 333 4.43 -7.75 17.97
CA CYS A 333 4.13 -9.04 18.60
C CYS A 333 5.09 -9.38 19.74
N PRO A 334 5.16 -8.61 20.82
CA PRO A 334 6.11 -8.84 21.89
C PRO A 334 5.82 -10.16 22.60
N GLY A 335 6.81 -11.06 22.61
CA GLY A 335 6.75 -12.35 23.28
C GLY A 335 6.50 -13.53 22.37
N ASP A 336 6.23 -13.33 21.11
CA ASP A 336 6.19 -14.39 20.09
C ASP A 336 7.50 -14.42 19.29
N SER A 337 8.38 -15.34 19.61
CA SER A 337 9.67 -15.50 18.93
C SER A 337 9.55 -16.19 17.57
N SER A 338 8.37 -16.72 17.21
CA SER A 338 8.09 -17.29 15.90
C SER A 338 7.77 -16.21 14.87
N LEU A 339 7.24 -15.06 15.34
CA LEU A 339 6.90 -13.88 14.56
C LEU A 339 7.95 -12.75 14.69
N GLY A 340 9.15 -13.07 15.12
CA GLY A 340 10.16 -12.08 15.52
C GLY A 340 11.07 -11.59 14.41
N ALA A 341 10.70 -11.71 13.15
CA ALA A 341 11.39 -11.13 12.00
C ALA A 341 10.56 -10.01 11.38
N TRP A 342 11.21 -9.10 10.68
CA TRP A 342 10.55 -8.10 9.82
C TRP A 342 10.06 -8.78 8.53
N GLY A 343 9.11 -8.18 7.84
CA GLY A 343 8.56 -8.68 6.59
C GLY A 343 9.61 -8.94 5.52
N GLU A 344 9.42 -10.02 4.78
CA GLU A 344 10.25 -10.44 3.67
C GLU A 344 9.40 -10.65 2.41
N GLY A 345 9.99 -10.56 1.22
CA GLY A 345 9.27 -10.77 -0.01
C GLY A 345 9.01 -12.24 -0.31
N TYR A 346 7.84 -12.55 -0.88
CA TYR A 346 7.46 -13.88 -1.35
C TYR A 346 7.38 -13.92 -2.87
N VAL A 347 7.77 -15.07 -3.44
CA VAL A 347 7.62 -15.35 -4.87
C VAL A 347 6.74 -16.57 -5.05
N TYR A 348 5.72 -16.42 -5.90
CA TYR A 348 4.83 -17.51 -6.31
C TYR A 348 4.98 -17.78 -7.80
N ASP A 349 4.91 -19.05 -8.20
CA ASP A 349 4.63 -19.44 -9.60
C ASP A 349 3.18 -19.05 -9.92
N ASN A 350 3.03 -18.14 -10.85
CA ASN A 350 1.77 -17.60 -11.35
C ASN A 350 1.54 -17.98 -12.82
N SER A 351 2.24 -19.00 -13.32
CA SER A 351 2.07 -19.51 -14.70
C SER A 351 0.64 -20.00 -14.96
N ASP A 352 -0.03 -20.47 -13.91
CA ASP A 352 -1.49 -20.64 -13.86
C ASP A 352 -2.05 -19.66 -12.82
N PRO A 353 -2.55 -18.49 -13.25
CA PRO A 353 -3.06 -17.46 -12.32
C PRO A 353 -4.27 -17.91 -11.50
N ALA A 354 -4.93 -19.04 -11.86
CA ALA A 354 -5.99 -19.62 -11.06
C ALA A 354 -5.47 -20.49 -9.89
N ASN A 355 -4.20 -20.87 -9.92
CA ASN A 355 -3.58 -21.75 -8.93
C ASN A 355 -2.13 -21.30 -8.60
N PRO A 356 -1.91 -20.09 -8.09
CA PRO A 356 -0.56 -19.65 -7.76
C PRO A 356 0.06 -20.55 -6.69
N THR A 357 1.33 -20.92 -6.85
CA THR A 357 2.04 -21.81 -5.92
C THR A 357 3.32 -21.17 -5.38
N PHE A 358 3.54 -21.26 -4.09
CA PHE A 358 4.71 -20.70 -3.44
C PHE A 358 6.02 -21.31 -3.96
N LEU A 359 7.00 -20.46 -4.29
CA LEU A 359 8.33 -20.85 -4.74
C LEU A 359 9.42 -20.58 -3.72
N GLY A 360 9.40 -19.45 -3.03
CA GLY A 360 10.45 -19.07 -2.10
C GLY A 360 10.34 -17.62 -1.62
N THR A 361 11.28 -17.22 -0.78
CA THR A 361 11.34 -15.89 -0.16
C THR A 361 12.64 -15.18 -0.52
N PHE A 362 12.64 -13.85 -0.31
CA PHE A 362 13.84 -13.04 -0.34
C PHE A 362 13.81 -12.01 0.79
N SER A 363 14.95 -11.79 1.42
CA SER A 363 15.05 -10.92 2.60
C SER A 363 16.45 -10.32 2.74
N THR A 364 16.52 -9.16 3.37
CA THR A 364 17.79 -8.60 3.80
C THR A 364 18.30 -9.29 5.08
N PRO A 365 19.59 -9.17 5.41
CA PRO A 365 20.07 -9.65 6.69
C PRO A 365 19.40 -8.97 7.90
N ASN A 366 18.99 -7.70 7.75
CA ASN A 366 18.31 -6.97 8.82
C ASN A 366 16.86 -7.40 8.99
N SER A 367 16.16 -7.78 7.91
CA SER A 367 14.80 -8.35 8.01
C SER A 367 14.76 -9.60 8.88
N ARG A 368 15.84 -10.36 8.91
CA ARG A 368 15.97 -11.58 9.74
C ARG A 368 16.49 -11.28 11.15
N SER A 369 16.50 -10.02 11.57
CA SER A 369 17.01 -9.62 12.88
C SER A 369 15.89 -9.06 13.76
N THR A 370 16.17 -9.00 15.06
CA THR A 370 15.29 -8.38 16.05
C THR A 370 15.66 -6.92 16.31
N ARG A 371 16.30 -6.23 15.36
CA ARG A 371 16.64 -4.82 15.47
C ARG A 371 15.37 -3.99 15.50
N ASP A 372 15.37 -2.91 16.28
CA ASP A 372 14.28 -1.94 16.42
C ASP A 372 14.73 -0.47 16.28
N ASP A 373 15.99 -0.28 15.82
CA ASP A 373 16.57 1.05 15.57
C ASP A 373 16.21 1.62 14.18
N GLY A 374 15.26 1.00 13.49
CA GLY A 374 14.68 1.33 12.21
C GLY A 374 13.59 0.33 11.86
N ALA A 375 12.97 0.46 10.69
CA ALA A 375 12.09 -0.55 10.10
C ALA A 375 12.88 -1.31 9.03
N PHE A 376 12.85 -2.63 9.08
CA PHE A 376 13.60 -3.49 8.15
C PHE A 376 12.69 -4.42 7.36
N THR A 377 11.45 -3.99 7.14
CA THR A 377 10.43 -4.69 6.35
C THR A 377 10.44 -4.22 4.90
N ILE A 378 9.97 -5.09 4.00
CA ILE A 378 9.71 -4.75 2.60
C ILE A 378 8.43 -3.89 2.50
N HIS A 379 8.35 -3.01 1.48
CA HIS A 379 7.17 -2.21 1.21
C HIS A 379 6.69 -2.40 -0.23
N ASN A 380 7.27 -1.72 -1.22
CA ASN A 380 6.88 -1.82 -2.62
C ASN A 380 7.98 -2.45 -3.48
N THR A 381 7.58 -3.16 -4.54
CA THR A 381 8.50 -3.77 -5.51
C THR A 381 8.10 -3.39 -6.93
N GLU A 382 9.09 -2.92 -7.71
CA GLU A 382 8.92 -2.57 -9.11
C GLU A 382 9.86 -3.38 -10.02
N VAL A 383 9.27 -4.00 -11.03
CA VAL A 383 10.01 -4.83 -12.00
C VAL A 383 10.71 -3.94 -13.01
N VAL A 384 11.99 -4.24 -13.29
CA VAL A 384 12.77 -3.51 -14.30
C VAL A 384 13.12 -4.37 -15.50
N LYS A 385 13.22 -5.67 -15.30
CA LYS A 385 13.56 -6.62 -16.35
C LYS A 385 13.17 -8.02 -15.89
N ASP A 386 12.47 -8.76 -16.70
CA ASP A 386 11.94 -10.11 -16.48
C ASP A 386 12.01 -10.67 -15.03
N ASN A 387 13.23 -10.95 -14.56
CA ASN A 387 13.51 -11.52 -13.26
C ASN A 387 14.29 -10.59 -12.32
N GLN A 388 14.38 -9.29 -12.64
CA GLN A 388 15.04 -8.30 -11.79
C GLN A 388 14.07 -7.21 -11.37
N PHE A 389 14.16 -6.82 -10.10
CA PHE A 389 13.31 -5.81 -9.53
C PHE A 389 14.01 -5.01 -8.43
N PHE A 390 13.51 -3.83 -8.16
CA PHE A 390 13.86 -3.00 -7.03
C PHE A 390 12.75 -3.04 -6.00
N SER A 391 13.12 -3.22 -4.74
CA SER A 391 12.17 -3.12 -3.63
C SER A 391 12.57 -1.97 -2.72
N SER A 392 11.60 -1.18 -2.28
CA SER A 392 11.77 -0.30 -1.13
C SER A 392 11.72 -1.14 0.13
N TRP A 393 12.64 -0.87 1.05
CA TRP A 393 12.86 -1.69 2.24
C TRP A 393 13.13 -0.83 3.46
N TYR A 394 12.35 0.21 3.62
CA TYR A 394 12.45 1.19 4.71
C TYR A 394 13.91 1.53 5.07
N SER A 395 14.40 1.10 6.24
CA SER A 395 15.76 1.42 6.73
C SER A 395 16.88 0.69 5.98
N ASP A 396 16.56 -0.37 5.24
CA ASP A 396 17.49 -0.99 4.29
C ASP A 396 17.49 -0.32 2.91
N GLY A 397 16.66 0.72 2.71
CA GLY A 397 16.68 1.56 1.52
C GLY A 397 16.07 0.90 0.30
N VAL A 398 16.69 1.07 -0.87
CA VAL A 398 16.37 0.37 -2.11
C VAL A 398 17.25 -0.86 -2.25
N VAL A 399 16.64 -2.01 -2.41
CA VAL A 399 17.36 -3.27 -2.63
C VAL A 399 17.08 -3.78 -4.04
N TRP A 400 18.15 -4.09 -4.76
CA TRP A 400 18.10 -4.63 -6.12
C TRP A 400 18.22 -6.15 -6.07
N TRP A 401 17.23 -6.84 -6.59
CA TRP A 401 17.12 -8.29 -6.59
C TRP A 401 17.15 -8.89 -7.98
N THR A 402 17.60 -10.13 -8.07
CA THR A 402 17.26 -11.05 -9.15
C THR A 402 16.65 -12.31 -8.55
N VAL A 403 15.65 -12.87 -9.23
CA VAL A 403 15.07 -14.16 -8.89
C VAL A 403 15.35 -15.14 -10.04
N GLU A 404 15.85 -16.32 -9.70
CA GLU A 404 16.09 -17.39 -10.64
C GLU A 404 15.01 -18.48 -10.53
N GLY A 405 15.00 -19.41 -11.47
CA GLY A 405 14.02 -20.50 -11.50
C GLY A 405 13.90 -21.20 -10.12
N ARG A 406 12.67 -21.49 -9.70
CA ARG A 406 12.28 -22.02 -8.38
C ARG A 406 12.41 -21.03 -7.22
N GLY A 407 12.32 -19.72 -7.50
CA GLY A 407 12.25 -18.70 -6.45
C GLY A 407 13.57 -18.45 -5.70
N VAL A 408 14.72 -18.90 -6.23
CA VAL A 408 16.02 -18.58 -5.64
C VAL A 408 16.34 -17.11 -5.91
N SER A 409 16.48 -16.33 -4.87
CA SER A 409 16.73 -14.89 -4.93
C SER A 409 18.18 -14.54 -4.60
N HIS A 410 18.70 -13.51 -5.27
CA HIS A 410 20.01 -12.94 -5.00
C HIS A 410 19.93 -11.41 -4.95
N GLN A 411 20.48 -10.83 -3.90
CA GLN A 411 20.67 -9.39 -3.82
C GLN A 411 21.81 -8.97 -4.76
N LEU A 412 21.53 -8.07 -5.69
CA LEU A 412 22.50 -7.56 -6.66
C LEU A 412 23.12 -6.21 -6.23
N GLY A 413 22.40 -5.47 -5.40
CA GLY A 413 22.87 -4.18 -4.91
C GLY A 413 21.94 -3.59 -3.86
N GLN A 414 22.40 -2.50 -3.24
CA GLN A 414 21.64 -1.80 -2.21
C GLN A 414 22.02 -0.32 -2.19
N PHE A 415 21.01 0.54 -2.09
CA PHE A 415 21.15 1.95 -1.80
C PHE A 415 20.43 2.27 -0.50
N VAL A 416 21.15 2.76 0.50
CA VAL A 416 20.56 3.30 1.73
C VAL A 416 20.87 4.78 1.81
N PRO A 417 19.86 5.67 1.91
CA PRO A 417 20.08 7.09 2.13
C PRO A 417 20.89 7.34 3.42
N PRO A 418 21.62 8.46 3.50
CA PRO A 418 22.26 8.83 4.75
C PRO A 418 21.20 9.14 5.82
N ALA A 419 21.45 8.69 7.05
CA ALA A 419 20.59 9.07 8.17
C ALA A 419 20.67 10.59 8.39
N SER A 420 19.54 11.21 8.66
CA SER A 420 19.39 12.63 8.98
C SER A 420 18.79 12.82 10.37
N ASP A 421 17.56 13.30 10.46
CA ASP A 421 16.80 13.47 11.72
C ASP A 421 16.10 12.18 12.19
N ALA A 422 16.14 11.12 11.36
CA ALA A 422 15.68 9.77 11.66
C ALA A 422 16.52 8.75 10.91
N PRO A 423 16.41 7.43 11.21
CA PRO A 423 16.91 6.41 10.30
C PRO A 423 16.28 6.59 8.92
N PRO A 424 16.94 6.18 7.82
CA PRO A 424 16.31 6.17 6.50
C PRO A 424 15.06 5.30 6.53
N LEU A 425 14.01 5.77 5.85
CA LEU A 425 12.72 5.09 5.75
C LEU A 425 12.22 5.19 4.31
N VAL A 426 12.85 4.42 3.42
CA VAL A 426 12.49 4.42 1.99
C VAL A 426 11.16 3.71 1.80
N TRP A 427 10.16 4.51 1.46
CA TRP A 427 8.77 4.11 1.27
C TRP A 427 8.48 3.64 -0.14
N GLY A 428 8.77 4.48 -1.13
CA GLY A 428 8.50 4.21 -2.53
C GLY A 428 9.76 3.99 -3.35
N VAL A 429 9.63 3.19 -4.39
CA VAL A 429 10.67 2.95 -5.39
C VAL A 429 10.06 2.95 -6.80
N TYR A 430 10.68 3.65 -7.75
CA TYR A 430 10.20 3.68 -9.12
C TYR A 430 11.35 3.68 -10.13
N PRO A 431 11.46 2.67 -11.01
CA PRO A 431 12.43 2.63 -12.10
C PRO A 431 11.96 3.51 -13.27
N VAL A 432 12.78 4.49 -13.66
CA VAL A 432 12.47 5.37 -14.79
C VAL A 432 12.92 4.72 -16.09
N ALA A 433 11.99 4.17 -16.83
CA ALA A 433 12.25 3.49 -18.10
C ALA A 433 12.99 4.40 -19.10
N GLY A 434 13.96 3.83 -19.81
CA GLY A 434 14.77 4.53 -20.80
C GLY A 434 15.84 5.48 -20.23
N LYS A 435 15.90 5.67 -18.91
CA LYS A 435 16.89 6.52 -18.25
C LYS A 435 17.87 5.76 -17.37
N SER A 436 17.59 4.51 -17.07
CA SER A 436 18.35 3.68 -16.12
C SER A 436 18.53 4.37 -14.75
N LEU A 437 17.51 5.07 -14.31
CA LEU A 437 17.44 5.75 -13.02
C LEU A 437 16.39 5.08 -12.14
N VAL A 438 16.65 5.09 -10.87
CA VAL A 438 15.69 4.64 -9.84
C VAL A 438 15.39 5.83 -8.94
N LEU A 439 14.13 6.15 -8.80
CA LEU A 439 13.60 7.09 -7.83
C LEU A 439 13.33 6.35 -6.53
N ALA A 440 13.69 6.96 -5.42
CA ALA A 440 13.40 6.46 -4.08
C ALA A 440 12.85 7.59 -3.23
N SER A 441 11.64 7.45 -2.73
CA SER A 441 11.07 8.38 -1.76
C SER A 441 11.39 7.89 -0.35
N ASP A 442 12.03 8.72 0.43
CA ASP A 442 12.27 8.50 1.85
C ASP A 442 11.35 9.39 2.67
N ILE A 443 10.67 8.82 3.65
CA ILE A 443 9.63 9.52 4.45
C ILE A 443 10.16 10.84 5.02
N VAL A 444 11.42 10.88 5.44
CA VAL A 444 11.98 12.01 6.19
C VAL A 444 12.85 12.91 5.31
N SER A 445 13.61 12.32 4.38
CA SER A 445 14.63 13.05 3.64
C SER A 445 14.27 13.38 2.19
N GLY A 446 13.08 12.95 1.72
CA GLY A 446 12.57 13.34 0.41
C GLY A 446 12.95 12.40 -0.73
N LEU A 447 13.21 12.95 -1.92
CA LEU A 447 13.45 12.18 -3.16
C LEU A 447 14.95 11.99 -3.41
N TRP A 448 15.34 10.74 -3.52
CA TRP A 448 16.67 10.30 -3.95
C TRP A 448 16.61 9.74 -5.37
N ILE A 449 17.62 10.07 -6.18
CA ILE A 449 17.77 9.55 -7.54
C ILE A 449 19.08 8.80 -7.61
N VAL A 450 19.00 7.51 -7.90
CA VAL A 450 20.17 6.64 -7.99
C VAL A 450 20.22 5.91 -9.33
N GLN A 451 21.37 5.39 -9.66
CA GLN A 451 21.58 4.60 -10.86
C GLN A 451 22.26 3.28 -10.52
N PRO A 452 21.65 2.14 -10.87
CA PRO A 452 22.29 0.83 -10.74
C PRO A 452 23.47 0.72 -11.71
N LYS A 453 24.57 0.14 -11.26
CA LYS A 453 25.76 -0.06 -12.10
C LYS A 453 25.60 -1.28 -12.99
N GLY A 454 25.76 -1.10 -14.30
CA GLY A 454 25.72 -2.20 -15.27
C GLY A 454 24.32 -2.68 -15.67
N LEU A 455 23.24 -2.07 -15.16
CA LEU A 455 21.87 -2.33 -15.59
C LEU A 455 21.36 -1.15 -16.43
N HIS A 456 20.79 -1.48 -17.59
CA HIS A 456 20.11 -0.54 -18.48
C HIS A 456 18.67 -1.01 -18.73
N PHE A 457 17.72 -0.13 -18.55
CA PHE A 457 16.28 -0.38 -18.70
C PHE A 457 15.54 0.87 -19.16
#